data_bb381e0e7d8b2dba8ce2fa12f434a86f
#
_entry.id   bb381e0e7d8b2dba8ce2fa12f434a86f
#
_cell.length_a   1.000
_cell.length_b   1.000
_cell.length_c   1.000
_cell.angle_alpha   90.00
_cell.angle_beta   90.00
_cell.angle_gamma   90.00
#
_symmetry.space_group_name_H-M   'P 1'
#
loop_
_entity.id
_entity.type
_entity.pdbx_description
1 polymer ?
#
loop_
_entity_poly.entity_id
_entity_poly.type
_entity_poly.pdbx_seq_one_letter_code
_entity_poly.pdbx_strand_id
1 'polypeptide(L)'
;MSTTDCTDFATLAIHTGFDPDPVTGDVVPPMHVASTYVQDRPGQLRSGYEYGRCGNPTTNAFAGALAALEGATHGFAFPSGMSAEDTVVRLLARPGDHVVHSTDVYGGTHKLLSVIKPVEGITSQAVDLTDLAEAERVIRAQRPQLVWVETPSNPLLLVTDIAAIAALTHEVGGLLIVDNTFATPVLQRPLELGADVVVHSTTKYVGGHSDVIGGAFILRDGLELPAHVEPFFGERDAVAEAVKLQMALGHVPSPRDTYLAHRGLKTLALRVERHCENAQRIAEFLASHPKVSAVHYPGLASDPGYELAQRRLLYTSPSPR
;
A
#
# COMPACT_ATOMS: atom_id res chain seq x y z
N MET A 1 -1.96 -24.24 -15.64
CA MET A 1 -0.92 -24.09 -14.60
C MET A 1 -1.55 -23.28 -13.48
N SER A 2 -1.62 -23.81 -12.27
CA SER A 2 -2.05 -23.01 -11.12
C SER A 2 -1.04 -21.89 -10.90
N THR A 3 -1.50 -20.65 -10.70
CA THR A 3 -0.64 -19.46 -10.46
C THR A 3 0.17 -19.56 -9.16
N THR A 4 -0.04 -20.60 -8.35
CA THR A 4 0.61 -20.83 -7.05
C THR A 4 2.05 -21.34 -7.14
N ASP A 5 2.55 -21.76 -8.31
CA ASP A 5 3.92 -22.27 -8.48
C ASP A 5 4.90 -21.25 -9.08
N CYS A 6 4.47 -20.03 -9.37
CA CYS A 6 5.33 -19.01 -9.97
C CYS A 6 5.88 -18.06 -8.90
N THR A 7 7.17 -18.15 -8.62
CA THR A 7 7.87 -17.30 -7.63
C THR A 7 8.49 -16.04 -8.23
N ASP A 8 8.57 -15.93 -9.54
CA ASP A 8 9.14 -14.76 -10.21
C ASP A 8 8.16 -13.58 -10.22
N PHE A 9 8.60 -12.44 -9.68
CA PHE A 9 7.79 -11.23 -9.54
C PHE A 9 7.21 -10.73 -10.87
N ALA A 10 8.03 -10.71 -11.94
CA ALA A 10 7.58 -10.19 -13.24
C ALA A 10 6.49 -11.09 -13.84
N THR A 11 6.59 -12.40 -13.62
CA THR A 11 5.57 -13.36 -14.05
C THR A 11 4.28 -13.22 -13.24
N LEU A 12 4.39 -13.05 -11.90
CA LEU A 12 3.23 -12.76 -11.05
C LEU A 12 2.51 -11.48 -11.50
N ALA A 13 3.24 -10.40 -11.76
CA ALA A 13 2.67 -9.13 -12.21
C ALA A 13 1.87 -9.24 -13.52
N ILE A 14 2.19 -10.22 -14.38
CA ILE A 14 1.48 -10.45 -15.64
C ILE A 14 0.24 -11.32 -15.46
N HIS A 15 0.32 -12.36 -14.61
CA HIS A 15 -0.65 -13.46 -14.60
C HIS A 15 -1.57 -13.46 -13.38
N THR A 16 -1.33 -12.63 -12.36
CA THR A 16 -2.14 -12.65 -11.14
C THR A 16 -3.36 -11.72 -11.25
N GLY A 17 -4.41 -12.07 -10.51
CA GLY A 17 -5.64 -11.27 -10.36
C GLY A 17 -6.77 -11.68 -11.29
N PHE A 18 -6.53 -12.50 -12.31
CA PHE A 18 -7.58 -13.05 -13.16
C PHE A 18 -7.15 -14.35 -13.84
N ASP A 19 -8.12 -15.19 -14.15
CA ASP A 19 -7.97 -16.34 -15.05
C ASP A 19 -8.42 -15.94 -16.46
N PRO A 20 -7.93 -16.62 -17.53
CA PRO A 20 -8.44 -16.40 -18.87
C PRO A 20 -9.97 -16.55 -18.93
N ASP A 21 -10.63 -15.69 -19.69
CA ASP A 21 -12.09 -15.69 -19.80
C ASP A 21 -12.58 -17.08 -20.28
N PRO A 22 -13.47 -17.74 -19.53
CA PRO A 22 -13.88 -19.10 -19.86
C PRO A 22 -14.73 -19.24 -21.13
N VAL A 23 -15.25 -18.11 -21.65
CA VAL A 23 -16.10 -18.09 -22.84
C VAL A 23 -15.29 -17.78 -24.10
N THR A 24 -14.45 -16.75 -24.01
CA THR A 24 -13.68 -16.23 -25.18
C THR A 24 -12.22 -16.67 -25.17
N GLY A 25 -11.70 -17.09 -24.02
CA GLY A 25 -10.28 -17.41 -23.85
C GLY A 25 -9.36 -16.18 -23.79
N ASP A 26 -9.91 -14.98 -23.58
CA ASP A 26 -9.12 -13.75 -23.49
C ASP A 26 -8.07 -13.84 -22.35
N VAL A 27 -6.82 -13.53 -22.69
CA VAL A 27 -5.70 -13.53 -21.74
C VAL A 27 -5.55 -12.19 -20.99
N VAL A 28 -6.42 -11.22 -21.32
CA VAL A 28 -6.55 -9.94 -20.62
C VAL A 28 -7.98 -9.82 -20.12
N PRO A 29 -8.22 -9.49 -18.85
CA PRO A 29 -9.57 -9.40 -18.34
C PRO A 29 -10.35 -8.31 -19.09
N PRO A 30 -11.61 -8.57 -19.48
CA PRO A 30 -12.46 -7.55 -20.08
C PRO A 30 -12.75 -6.44 -19.09
N MET A 31 -12.97 -5.21 -19.60
CA MET A 31 -13.36 -4.09 -18.75
C MET A 31 -14.88 -4.15 -18.47
N HIS A 32 -15.25 -4.43 -17.22
CA HIS A 32 -16.65 -4.46 -16.78
C HIS A 32 -17.10 -3.08 -16.31
N VAL A 33 -17.96 -2.42 -17.05
CA VAL A 33 -18.48 -1.05 -16.75
C VAL A 33 -19.92 -1.05 -16.24
N ALA A 34 -20.52 -2.24 -16.03
CA ALA A 34 -21.88 -2.37 -15.56
C ALA A 34 -22.03 -1.85 -14.13
N SER A 35 -23.11 -1.07 -13.88
CA SER A 35 -23.51 -0.64 -12.54
C SER A 35 -24.28 -1.74 -11.79
N THR A 36 -24.99 -2.61 -12.50
CA THR A 36 -25.84 -3.66 -11.94
C THR A 36 -25.64 -4.97 -12.69
N TYR A 37 -25.86 -6.07 -11.99
CA TYR A 37 -25.68 -7.42 -12.51
C TYR A 37 -26.97 -8.23 -12.37
N VAL A 38 -27.21 -9.15 -13.30
CA VAL A 38 -28.40 -10.01 -13.30
C VAL A 38 -28.33 -10.99 -12.14
N GLN A 39 -29.44 -11.12 -11.41
CA GLN A 39 -29.66 -12.18 -10.44
C GLN A 39 -30.46 -13.32 -11.07
N ASP A 40 -30.13 -14.57 -10.76
CA ASP A 40 -30.89 -15.73 -11.25
C ASP A 40 -32.26 -15.82 -10.58
N ARG A 41 -32.34 -15.36 -9.30
CA ARG A 41 -33.57 -15.16 -8.52
C ARG A 41 -33.32 -13.99 -7.54
N PRO A 42 -34.35 -13.38 -6.95
CA PRO A 42 -34.17 -12.37 -5.92
C PRO A 42 -33.23 -12.86 -4.79
N GLY A 43 -32.12 -12.15 -4.57
CA GLY A 43 -31.10 -12.48 -3.60
C GLY A 43 -30.12 -13.61 -4.03
N GLN A 44 -30.29 -14.22 -5.21
CA GLN A 44 -29.38 -15.24 -5.75
C GLN A 44 -28.51 -14.64 -6.85
N LEU A 45 -27.28 -14.27 -6.50
CA LEU A 45 -26.31 -13.68 -7.42
C LEU A 45 -25.77 -14.74 -8.37
N ARG A 46 -25.70 -14.42 -9.68
CA ARG A 46 -25.21 -15.35 -10.71
C ARG A 46 -23.71 -15.65 -10.55
N SER A 47 -22.92 -14.65 -10.24
CA SER A 47 -21.46 -14.73 -10.16
C SER A 47 -20.86 -13.96 -8.97
N GLY A 48 -21.65 -13.73 -7.92
CA GLY A 48 -21.23 -13.01 -6.72
C GLY A 48 -21.33 -11.49 -6.84
N TYR A 49 -21.73 -10.94 -7.99
CA TYR A 49 -21.88 -9.51 -8.22
C TYR A 49 -23.35 -9.11 -8.26
N GLU A 50 -23.67 -8.00 -7.61
CA GLU A 50 -25.01 -7.41 -7.57
C GLU A 50 -25.01 -5.99 -8.12
N TYR A 51 -24.13 -5.17 -7.60
CA TYR A 51 -24.04 -3.75 -7.89
C TYR A 51 -22.57 -3.30 -7.89
N GLY A 52 -22.20 -2.46 -8.87
CA GLY A 52 -20.78 -2.09 -9.10
C GLY A 52 -20.10 -1.40 -7.92
N ARG A 53 -20.85 -0.79 -6.99
CA ARG A 53 -20.29 -0.23 -5.74
C ARG A 53 -19.97 -1.33 -4.71
N CYS A 54 -20.65 -2.46 -4.78
CA CYS A 54 -20.43 -3.60 -3.88
C CYS A 54 -19.36 -4.55 -4.38
N GLY A 55 -18.94 -4.42 -5.63
CA GLY A 55 -17.90 -5.23 -6.28
C GLY A 55 -17.97 -5.10 -7.80
N ASN A 56 -16.81 -5.15 -8.43
CA ASN A 56 -16.67 -5.11 -9.88
C ASN A 56 -15.53 -6.03 -10.30
N PRO A 57 -15.69 -6.91 -11.30
CA PRO A 57 -14.65 -7.86 -11.71
C PRO A 57 -13.32 -7.21 -12.08
N THR A 58 -13.35 -6.07 -12.80
CA THR A 58 -12.13 -5.33 -13.19
C THR A 58 -11.39 -4.79 -11.98
N THR A 59 -12.12 -4.19 -11.03
CA THR A 59 -11.55 -3.64 -9.80
C THR A 59 -10.97 -4.75 -8.90
N ASN A 60 -11.72 -5.87 -8.78
CA ASN A 60 -11.28 -7.00 -7.97
C ASN A 60 -10.03 -7.68 -8.56
N ALA A 61 -9.96 -7.81 -9.90
CA ALA A 61 -8.78 -8.35 -10.57
C ALA A 61 -7.52 -7.51 -10.29
N PHE A 62 -7.63 -6.18 -10.35
CA PHE A 62 -6.52 -5.30 -10.01
C PHE A 62 -6.12 -5.38 -8.53
N ALA A 63 -7.10 -5.33 -7.63
CA ALA A 63 -6.86 -5.40 -6.19
C ALA A 63 -6.20 -6.71 -5.79
N GLY A 64 -6.67 -7.84 -6.35
CA GLY A 64 -6.07 -9.16 -6.15
C GLY A 64 -4.66 -9.28 -6.71
N ALA A 65 -4.39 -8.70 -7.90
CA ALA A 65 -3.05 -8.67 -8.47
C ALA A 65 -2.07 -7.92 -7.57
N LEU A 66 -2.44 -6.74 -7.09
CA LEU A 66 -1.57 -5.94 -6.22
C LEU A 66 -1.36 -6.62 -4.85
N ALA A 67 -2.41 -7.23 -4.28
CA ALA A 67 -2.30 -7.99 -3.04
C ALA A 67 -1.29 -9.15 -3.17
N ALA A 68 -1.37 -9.93 -4.24
CA ALA A 68 -0.45 -11.03 -4.49
C ALA A 68 1.01 -10.56 -4.64
N LEU A 69 1.24 -9.39 -5.24
CA LEU A 69 2.58 -8.81 -5.36
C LEU A 69 3.14 -8.35 -4.01
N GLU A 70 2.28 -7.93 -3.09
CA GLU A 70 2.66 -7.61 -1.69
C GLU A 70 2.73 -8.84 -0.79
N GLY A 71 2.40 -10.04 -1.29
CA GLY A 71 2.47 -11.27 -0.53
C GLY A 71 1.25 -11.57 0.33
N ALA A 72 0.08 -11.04 -0.02
CA ALA A 72 -1.19 -11.26 0.67
C ALA A 72 -2.30 -11.71 -0.29
N THR A 73 -3.45 -12.11 0.28
CA THR A 73 -4.63 -12.54 -0.49
C THR A 73 -5.66 -11.44 -0.68
N HIS A 74 -5.68 -10.41 0.17
CA HIS A 74 -6.74 -9.41 0.20
C HIS A 74 -6.23 -7.97 0.01
N GLY A 75 -6.63 -7.37 -1.09
CA GLY A 75 -6.40 -5.96 -1.41
C GLY A 75 -7.69 -5.23 -1.76
N PHE A 76 -7.65 -3.92 -1.64
CA PHE A 76 -8.77 -3.02 -1.91
C PHE A 76 -8.29 -1.87 -2.78
N ALA A 77 -9.01 -1.59 -3.86
CA ALA A 77 -8.71 -0.48 -4.75
C ALA A 77 -9.61 0.73 -4.46
N PHE A 78 -9.07 1.93 -4.59
CA PHE A 78 -9.70 3.20 -4.22
C PHE A 78 -9.53 4.24 -5.32
N PRO A 79 -10.38 5.31 -5.34
CA PRO A 79 -10.28 6.37 -6.33
C PRO A 79 -9.05 7.28 -6.13
N SER A 80 -8.35 7.18 -5.02
CA SER A 80 -7.09 7.89 -4.74
C SER A 80 -6.34 7.25 -3.56
N GLY A 81 -5.03 7.53 -3.44
CA GLY A 81 -4.25 7.16 -2.25
C GLY A 81 -4.86 7.69 -0.97
N MET A 82 -5.26 8.97 -0.95
CA MET A 82 -5.92 9.60 0.21
C MET A 82 -7.22 8.91 0.63
N SER A 83 -7.99 8.39 -0.34
CA SER A 83 -9.21 7.62 -0.02
C SER A 83 -8.88 6.27 0.62
N ALA A 84 -7.78 5.63 0.19
CA ALA A 84 -7.28 4.42 0.82
C ALA A 84 -6.80 4.71 2.26
N GLU A 85 -5.98 5.75 2.46
CA GLU A 85 -5.47 6.16 3.77
C GLU A 85 -6.60 6.49 4.76
N ASP A 86 -7.57 7.32 4.36
CA ASP A 86 -8.72 7.67 5.21
C ASP A 86 -9.53 6.43 5.60
N THR A 87 -9.72 5.50 4.65
CA THR A 87 -10.46 4.25 4.91
C THR A 87 -9.70 3.34 5.87
N VAL A 88 -8.37 3.23 5.78
CA VAL A 88 -7.54 2.47 6.73
C VAL A 88 -7.68 3.03 8.14
N VAL A 89 -7.58 4.36 8.30
CA VAL A 89 -7.73 4.98 9.62
C VAL A 89 -9.13 4.74 10.19
N ARG A 90 -10.19 4.88 9.37
CA ARG A 90 -11.57 4.59 9.80
C ARG A 90 -11.80 3.13 10.17
N LEU A 91 -11.13 2.21 9.45
CA LEU A 91 -11.22 0.78 9.72
C LEU A 91 -10.63 0.44 11.08
N LEU A 92 -9.44 0.98 11.40
CA LEU A 92 -8.58 0.51 12.47
C LEU A 92 -8.52 1.42 13.71
N ALA A 93 -9.09 2.63 13.65
CA ALA A 93 -9.07 3.59 14.75
C ALA A 93 -10.45 4.15 15.07
N ARG A 94 -10.62 4.63 16.30
CA ARG A 94 -11.84 5.26 16.83
C ARG A 94 -11.50 6.57 17.55
N PRO A 95 -12.48 7.45 17.81
CA PRO A 95 -12.27 8.63 18.64
C PRO A 95 -11.64 8.27 19.98
N GLY A 96 -10.57 8.96 20.34
CA GLY A 96 -9.74 8.68 21.52
C GLY A 96 -8.42 7.98 21.21
N ASP A 97 -8.29 7.41 20.02
CA ASP A 97 -7.06 6.74 19.58
C ASP A 97 -5.95 7.74 19.21
N HIS A 98 -4.73 7.24 19.25
CA HIS A 98 -3.52 8.00 18.94
C HIS A 98 -2.72 7.33 17.82
N VAL A 99 -2.23 8.14 16.87
CA VAL A 99 -1.40 7.71 15.74
C VAL A 99 -0.01 8.32 15.88
N VAL A 100 1.04 7.50 15.86
CA VAL A 100 2.42 7.96 15.65
C VAL A 100 2.75 7.83 14.17
N HIS A 101 3.31 8.88 13.56
CA HIS A 101 3.70 8.81 12.15
C HIS A 101 5.09 9.39 11.91
N SER A 102 5.76 8.97 10.84
CA SER A 102 7.06 9.53 10.44
C SER A 102 6.98 11.05 10.28
N THR A 103 8.05 11.76 10.65
CA THR A 103 8.16 13.23 10.46
C THR A 103 8.12 13.61 8.98
N ASP A 104 8.72 12.79 8.13
CA ASP A 104 8.71 12.95 6.67
C ASP A 104 7.73 11.96 6.06
N VAL A 105 6.56 12.44 5.69
CA VAL A 105 5.48 11.71 5.00
C VAL A 105 4.87 12.62 3.94
N TYR A 106 4.17 12.04 3.00
CA TYR A 106 3.42 12.80 2.01
C TYR A 106 2.54 13.88 2.66
N GLY A 107 2.57 15.09 2.12
CA GLY A 107 1.85 16.23 2.71
C GLY A 107 0.33 16.03 2.83
N GLY A 108 -0.27 15.15 2.03
CA GLY A 108 -1.67 14.74 2.17
C GLY A 108 -1.89 13.89 3.42
N THR A 109 -1.05 12.89 3.66
CA THR A 109 -1.04 12.03 4.84
C THR A 109 -0.86 12.86 6.10
N HIS A 110 0.12 13.79 6.09
CA HIS A 110 0.30 14.72 7.20
C HIS A 110 -0.97 15.52 7.49
N LYS A 111 -1.62 16.11 6.47
CA LYS A 111 -2.88 16.85 6.65
C LYS A 111 -4.02 15.96 7.13
N LEU A 112 -4.12 14.74 6.61
CA LEU A 112 -5.11 13.77 7.07
C LEU A 112 -4.98 13.52 8.57
N LEU A 113 -3.77 13.15 9.02
CA LEU A 113 -3.51 12.75 10.41
C LEU A 113 -3.49 13.93 11.38
N SER A 114 -2.95 15.10 10.98
CA SER A 114 -2.74 16.24 11.88
C SER A 114 -3.83 17.31 11.85
N VAL A 115 -4.70 17.33 10.81
CA VAL A 115 -5.74 18.35 10.67
C VAL A 115 -7.14 17.73 10.63
N ILE A 116 -7.35 16.69 9.81
CA ILE A 116 -8.69 16.11 9.61
C ILE A 116 -9.05 15.17 10.75
N LYS A 117 -8.20 14.21 11.07
CA LYS A 117 -8.48 13.19 12.10
C LYS A 117 -8.65 13.74 13.52
N PRO A 118 -7.97 14.81 13.94
CA PRO A 118 -8.25 15.45 15.24
C PRO A 118 -9.68 15.95 15.39
N VAL A 119 -10.32 16.43 14.31
CA VAL A 119 -11.76 16.82 14.34
C VAL A 119 -12.65 15.60 14.56
N GLU A 120 -12.21 14.42 14.14
CA GLU A 120 -12.89 13.14 14.37
C GLU A 120 -12.49 12.49 15.71
N GLY A 121 -11.70 13.19 16.55
CA GLY A 121 -11.29 12.72 17.88
C GLY A 121 -10.09 11.77 17.87
N ILE A 122 -9.39 11.61 16.75
CA ILE A 122 -8.15 10.80 16.64
C ILE A 122 -6.96 11.75 16.65
N THR A 123 -6.05 11.61 17.60
CA THR A 123 -4.86 12.45 17.72
C THR A 123 -3.67 11.85 16.98
N SER A 124 -2.68 12.70 16.64
CA SER A 124 -1.44 12.18 16.04
C SER A 124 -0.20 12.93 16.50
N GLN A 125 0.96 12.26 16.40
CA GLN A 125 2.27 12.85 16.64
C GLN A 125 3.25 12.43 15.55
N ALA A 126 3.97 13.41 14.99
CA ALA A 126 5.11 13.17 14.11
C ALA A 126 6.35 12.82 14.94
N VAL A 127 7.08 11.77 14.54
CA VAL A 127 8.27 11.25 15.21
C VAL A 127 9.30 10.87 14.15
N ASP A 128 10.58 11.11 14.40
CA ASP A 128 11.63 10.56 13.55
C ASP A 128 11.77 9.05 13.78
N LEU A 129 11.09 8.28 12.94
CA LEU A 129 11.09 6.81 13.02
C LEU A 129 12.35 6.18 12.39
N THR A 130 13.28 7.00 11.86
CA THR A 130 14.61 6.52 11.44
C THR A 130 15.57 6.43 12.63
N ASP A 131 15.34 7.23 13.69
CA ASP A 131 15.99 7.08 14.99
C ASP A 131 15.24 6.05 15.84
N LEU A 132 15.77 4.82 15.87
CA LEU A 132 15.14 3.73 16.61
C LEU A 132 15.07 3.98 18.12
N ALA A 133 16.01 4.73 18.70
CA ALA A 133 15.97 5.05 20.13
C ALA A 133 14.83 6.03 20.46
N GLU A 134 14.61 7.03 19.61
CA GLU A 134 13.46 7.93 19.74
C GLU A 134 12.15 7.20 19.48
N ALA A 135 12.08 6.40 18.40
CA ALA A 135 10.91 5.59 18.07
C ALA A 135 10.50 4.69 19.24
N GLU A 136 11.45 3.93 19.82
CA GLU A 136 11.22 3.06 20.98
C GLU A 136 10.68 3.85 22.18
N ARG A 137 11.34 4.96 22.51
CA ARG A 137 10.94 5.83 23.62
C ARG A 137 9.50 6.34 23.47
N VAL A 138 9.15 6.81 22.29
CA VAL A 138 7.81 7.40 22.02
C VAL A 138 6.74 6.31 21.95
N ILE A 139 6.97 5.24 21.17
CA ILE A 139 6.00 4.15 20.98
C ILE A 139 5.68 3.48 22.33
N ARG A 140 6.68 3.18 23.16
CA ARG A 140 6.43 2.59 24.47
C ARG A 140 5.74 3.53 25.45
N ALA A 141 6.06 4.83 25.42
CA ALA A 141 5.46 5.81 26.31
C ALA A 141 3.99 6.10 25.94
N GLN A 142 3.69 6.24 24.67
CA GLN A 142 2.36 6.65 24.19
C GLN A 142 1.43 5.47 23.86
N ARG A 143 2.00 4.29 23.59
CA ARG A 143 1.24 3.09 23.21
C ARG A 143 0.22 3.38 22.12
N PRO A 144 0.66 3.91 20.94
CA PRO A 144 -0.25 4.31 19.87
C PRO A 144 -1.03 3.10 19.35
N GLN A 145 -2.26 3.33 18.91
CA GLN A 145 -3.06 2.32 18.25
C GLN A 145 -2.58 2.05 16.83
N LEU A 146 -2.09 3.10 16.17
CA LEU A 146 -1.51 2.98 14.82
C LEU A 146 -0.13 3.64 14.78
N VAL A 147 0.81 2.99 14.11
CA VAL A 147 2.06 3.59 13.67
C VAL A 147 2.06 3.65 12.15
N TRP A 148 2.32 4.84 11.59
CA TRP A 148 2.31 5.10 10.15
C TRP A 148 3.71 5.43 9.65
N VAL A 149 4.24 4.60 8.77
CA VAL A 149 5.57 4.76 8.16
C VAL A 149 5.42 4.97 6.66
N GLU A 150 6.12 5.95 6.10
CA GLU A 150 6.38 6.05 4.66
C GLU A 150 7.88 5.83 4.43
N THR A 151 8.25 4.80 3.66
CA THR A 151 9.68 4.47 3.46
C THR A 151 9.93 3.77 2.12
N PRO A 152 10.86 4.30 1.28
CA PRO A 152 11.50 5.62 1.41
C PRO A 152 10.48 6.77 1.44
N SER A 153 10.73 7.79 2.25
CA SER A 153 9.79 8.89 2.50
C SER A 153 9.75 9.91 1.35
N ASN A 154 8.72 10.75 1.34
CA ASN A 154 8.57 11.86 0.40
C ASN A 154 8.55 13.21 1.17
N PRO A 155 9.48 14.16 0.93
CA PRO A 155 10.41 14.18 -0.22
C PRO A 155 11.86 13.75 0.07
N LEU A 156 12.23 13.45 1.33
CA LEU A 156 13.64 13.33 1.72
C LEU A 156 14.24 11.94 1.48
N LEU A 157 13.45 10.95 1.05
CA LEU A 157 13.85 9.56 0.81
C LEU A 157 14.47 8.88 2.04
N LEU A 158 14.00 9.24 3.23
CA LEU A 158 14.44 8.62 4.48
C LEU A 158 14.03 7.15 4.52
N VAL A 159 14.93 6.30 4.96
CA VAL A 159 14.70 4.84 5.06
C VAL A 159 14.51 4.44 6.51
N THR A 160 13.37 3.83 6.81
CA THR A 160 12.99 3.34 8.14
C THR A 160 13.06 1.82 8.20
N ASP A 161 13.57 1.24 9.29
CA ASP A 161 13.57 -0.20 9.49
C ASP A 161 12.18 -0.71 9.89
N ILE A 162 11.42 -1.14 8.87
CA ILE A 162 10.04 -1.64 9.04
C ILE A 162 9.99 -2.76 10.09
N ALA A 163 10.92 -3.71 10.07
CA ALA A 163 10.89 -4.84 10.99
C ALA A 163 11.11 -4.42 12.45
N ALA A 164 12.01 -3.46 12.69
CA ALA A 164 12.23 -2.91 14.03
C ALA A 164 11.00 -2.14 14.52
N ILE A 165 10.41 -1.28 13.67
CA ILE A 165 9.21 -0.53 14.04
C ILE A 165 8.00 -1.47 14.23
N ALA A 166 7.85 -2.51 13.41
CA ALA A 166 6.80 -3.52 13.60
C ALA A 166 6.89 -4.18 14.97
N ALA A 167 8.09 -4.62 15.35
CA ALA A 167 8.31 -5.26 16.66
C ALA A 167 7.92 -4.33 17.82
N LEU A 168 8.35 -3.06 17.79
CA LEU A 168 8.00 -2.04 18.79
C LEU A 168 6.50 -1.77 18.83
N THR A 169 5.87 -1.66 17.67
CA THR A 169 4.43 -1.39 17.55
C THR A 169 3.61 -2.53 18.12
N HIS A 170 3.95 -3.76 17.76
CA HIS A 170 3.24 -4.96 18.25
C HIS A 170 3.45 -5.19 19.76
N GLU A 171 4.64 -4.87 20.30
CA GLU A 171 4.90 -4.95 21.76
C GLU A 171 3.89 -4.14 22.57
N VAL A 172 3.44 -3.01 22.04
CA VAL A 172 2.45 -2.16 22.71
C VAL A 172 1.00 -2.45 22.31
N GLY A 173 0.77 -3.42 21.42
CA GLY A 173 -0.56 -3.82 20.92
C GLY A 173 -1.10 -2.92 19.81
N GLY A 174 -0.27 -2.09 19.18
CA GLY A 174 -0.61 -1.27 18.02
C GLY A 174 -0.50 -2.03 16.68
N LEU A 175 -0.93 -1.39 15.60
CA LEU A 175 -0.81 -1.89 14.23
C LEU A 175 0.11 -0.98 13.40
N LEU A 176 0.95 -1.60 12.55
CA LEU A 176 1.86 -0.89 11.66
C LEU A 176 1.26 -0.76 10.25
N ILE A 177 1.10 0.47 9.80
CA ILE A 177 0.73 0.82 8.43
C ILE A 177 1.99 1.33 7.70
N VAL A 178 2.25 0.79 6.51
CA VAL A 178 3.38 1.23 5.68
C VAL A 178 2.86 1.74 4.34
N ASP A 179 3.16 2.99 4.03
CA ASP A 179 3.01 3.51 2.68
C ASP A 179 4.21 3.05 1.84
N ASN A 180 3.94 2.13 0.90
CA ASN A 180 4.91 1.50 0.01
C ASN A 180 4.91 2.10 -1.40
N THR A 181 4.35 3.29 -1.55
CA THR A 181 4.17 3.94 -2.87
C THR A 181 5.48 4.11 -3.62
N PHE A 182 6.56 4.53 -2.95
CA PHE A 182 7.86 4.79 -3.60
C PHE A 182 8.64 3.52 -3.86
N ALA A 183 8.76 2.64 -2.88
CA ALA A 183 9.47 1.37 -3.06
C ALA A 183 8.72 0.43 -4.00
N THR A 184 7.41 0.38 -3.93
CA THR A 184 6.57 -0.62 -4.61
C THR A 184 6.90 -2.05 -4.16
N PRO A 185 6.07 -3.05 -4.44
CA PRO A 185 6.40 -4.44 -4.11
C PRO A 185 7.62 -4.99 -4.89
N VAL A 186 8.15 -4.22 -5.86
CA VAL A 186 9.41 -4.57 -6.56
C VAL A 186 10.61 -4.43 -5.65
N LEU A 187 10.68 -3.36 -4.84
CA LEU A 187 11.84 -3.07 -4.00
C LEU A 187 11.69 -3.57 -2.57
N GLN A 188 10.48 -3.57 -2.02
CA GLN A 188 10.23 -4.10 -0.67
C GLN A 188 8.79 -4.59 -0.53
N ARG A 189 8.59 -5.55 0.38
CA ARG A 189 7.30 -6.11 0.75
C ARG A 189 7.09 -5.93 2.25
N PRO A 190 6.43 -4.86 2.67
CA PRO A 190 6.31 -4.53 4.08
C PRO A 190 5.61 -5.59 4.93
N LEU A 191 4.65 -6.34 4.37
CA LEU A 191 3.96 -7.42 5.09
C LEU A 191 4.93 -8.53 5.51
N GLU A 192 5.92 -8.86 4.67
CA GLU A 192 6.98 -9.85 5.00
C GLU A 192 7.92 -9.34 6.10
N LEU A 193 7.94 -8.01 6.34
CA LEU A 193 8.71 -7.35 7.37
C LEU A 193 7.91 -7.04 8.65
N GLY A 194 6.66 -7.49 8.71
CA GLY A 194 5.81 -7.36 9.89
C GLY A 194 4.81 -6.22 9.86
N ALA A 195 4.63 -5.51 8.74
CA ALA A 195 3.53 -4.55 8.61
C ALA A 195 2.17 -5.27 8.65
N ASP A 196 1.16 -4.60 9.19
CA ASP A 196 -0.21 -5.12 9.21
C ASP A 196 -1.01 -4.66 7.99
N VAL A 197 -0.69 -3.47 7.50
CA VAL A 197 -1.33 -2.86 6.33
C VAL A 197 -0.28 -2.21 5.45
N VAL A 198 -0.42 -2.41 4.14
CA VAL A 198 0.35 -1.67 3.13
C VAL A 198 -0.59 -0.75 2.37
N VAL A 199 -0.19 0.51 2.17
CA VAL A 199 -0.94 1.50 1.41
C VAL A 199 -0.16 1.91 0.17
N HIS A 200 -0.88 2.18 -0.91
CA HIS A 200 -0.32 2.69 -2.17
C HIS A 200 -1.13 3.85 -2.72
N SER A 201 -0.47 4.89 -3.15
CA SER A 201 -0.99 5.75 -4.22
C SER A 201 -0.68 5.08 -5.56
N THR A 202 -1.67 4.36 -6.11
CA THR A 202 -1.50 3.67 -7.41
C THR A 202 -1.38 4.63 -8.58
N THR A 203 -1.63 5.92 -8.34
CA THR A 203 -1.35 7.06 -9.22
C THR A 203 0.09 7.11 -9.69
N LYS A 204 1.04 6.63 -8.84
CA LYS A 204 2.47 6.78 -9.05
C LYS A 204 3.02 5.62 -9.90
N TYR A 205 3.94 4.83 -9.36
CA TYR A 205 4.64 3.80 -10.14
C TYR A 205 3.75 2.63 -10.55
N VAL A 206 2.72 2.28 -9.78
CA VAL A 206 1.78 1.21 -10.15
C VAL A 206 1.07 1.53 -11.46
N GLY A 207 0.42 2.70 -11.56
CA GLY A 207 -0.14 3.17 -12.84
C GLY A 207 0.95 3.49 -13.86
N GLY A 208 1.94 4.28 -13.47
CA GLY A 208 3.20 4.50 -14.18
C GLY A 208 3.16 5.34 -15.44
N HIS A 209 2.00 5.89 -15.85
CA HIS A 209 1.82 6.60 -17.12
C HIS A 209 1.23 8.01 -16.95
N SER A 210 1.06 8.49 -15.71
CA SER A 210 0.50 9.82 -15.40
C SER A 210 -0.89 10.09 -15.99
N ASP A 211 -1.68 9.05 -16.17
CA ASP A 211 -3.01 9.08 -16.81
C ASP A 211 -4.14 8.52 -15.93
N VAL A 212 -3.82 8.08 -14.69
CA VAL A 212 -4.79 7.62 -13.70
C VAL A 212 -4.53 8.23 -12.33
N ILE A 213 -5.60 8.44 -11.55
CA ILE A 213 -5.56 8.67 -10.12
C ILE A 213 -6.17 7.46 -9.44
N GLY A 214 -5.48 6.89 -8.47
CA GLY A 214 -5.96 5.72 -7.75
C GLY A 214 -5.20 5.48 -6.45
N GLY A 215 -5.74 4.60 -5.63
CA GLY A 215 -5.13 4.13 -4.39
C GLY A 215 -5.41 2.66 -4.17
N ALA A 216 -4.72 2.09 -3.22
CA ALA A 216 -4.99 0.75 -2.72
C ALA A 216 -4.51 0.61 -1.29
N PHE A 217 -5.11 -0.31 -0.54
CA PHE A 217 -4.45 -0.91 0.61
C PHE A 217 -4.55 -2.43 0.57
N ILE A 218 -3.59 -3.06 1.21
CA ILE A 218 -3.48 -4.51 1.34
C ILE A 218 -3.41 -4.83 2.83
N LEU A 219 -4.21 -5.78 3.27
CA LEU A 219 -4.22 -6.27 4.64
C LEU A 219 -3.42 -7.57 4.73
N ARG A 220 -2.61 -7.72 5.79
CA ARG A 220 -2.02 -9.03 6.08
C ARG A 220 -3.12 -10.08 6.30
N ASP A 221 -2.86 -11.29 5.87
CA ASP A 221 -3.83 -12.37 6.03
C ASP A 221 -4.16 -12.62 7.51
N GLY A 222 -5.44 -12.82 7.81
CA GLY A 222 -5.92 -13.06 9.17
C GLY A 222 -5.87 -11.85 10.09
N LEU A 223 -5.80 -10.61 9.58
CA LEU A 223 -5.90 -9.41 10.39
C LEU A 223 -7.31 -9.27 10.98
N GLU A 224 -7.38 -9.22 12.31
CA GLU A 224 -8.60 -8.85 13.03
C GLU A 224 -8.55 -7.38 13.44
N LEU A 225 -9.73 -6.77 13.62
CA LEU A 225 -9.82 -5.44 14.20
C LEU A 225 -9.27 -5.44 15.63
N PRO A 226 -8.54 -4.38 16.07
CA PRO A 226 -8.11 -4.24 17.45
C PRO A 226 -9.28 -4.43 18.44
N ALA A 227 -9.03 -5.02 19.60
CA ALA A 227 -10.09 -5.39 20.55
C ALA A 227 -10.97 -4.20 20.99
N HIS A 228 -10.40 -3.00 21.06
CA HIS A 228 -11.10 -1.76 21.43
C HIS A 228 -11.90 -1.15 20.27
N VAL A 229 -11.65 -1.59 19.03
CA VAL A 229 -12.36 -1.09 17.84
C VAL A 229 -13.69 -1.82 17.72
N GLU A 230 -14.79 -1.12 17.96
CA GLU A 230 -16.12 -1.64 17.70
C GLU A 230 -16.37 -1.66 16.18
N PRO A 231 -16.70 -2.82 15.58
CA PRO A 231 -16.99 -2.92 14.15
C PRO A 231 -18.23 -2.10 13.77
N PHE A 232 -18.22 -1.43 12.64
CA PHE A 232 -19.39 -0.73 12.10
C PHE A 232 -20.50 -1.71 11.66
N PHE A 233 -20.11 -2.89 11.18
CA PHE A 233 -21.00 -3.88 10.57
C PHE A 233 -20.97 -5.22 11.31
N GLY A 234 -20.32 -5.27 12.47
CA GLY A 234 -20.30 -6.45 13.35
C GLY A 234 -19.26 -7.51 12.97
N GLU A 235 -18.36 -7.23 12.04
CA GLU A 235 -17.33 -8.17 11.62
C GLU A 235 -16.00 -7.88 12.33
N ARG A 236 -15.45 -8.87 13.05
CA ARG A 236 -14.12 -8.75 13.65
C ARG A 236 -13.00 -8.98 12.65
N ASP A 237 -13.26 -9.75 11.60
CA ASP A 237 -12.36 -9.91 10.45
C ASP A 237 -12.22 -8.57 9.70
N ALA A 238 -10.99 -8.07 9.62
CA ALA A 238 -10.73 -6.76 9.03
C ALA A 238 -11.06 -6.71 7.52
N VAL A 239 -10.95 -7.83 6.81
CA VAL A 239 -11.29 -7.91 5.38
C VAL A 239 -12.80 -7.78 5.19
N ALA A 240 -13.59 -8.56 5.95
CA ALA A 240 -15.05 -8.52 5.88
C ALA A 240 -15.59 -7.13 6.24
N GLU A 241 -15.02 -6.50 7.27
CA GLU A 241 -15.37 -5.15 7.69
C GLU A 241 -14.99 -4.10 6.65
N ALA A 242 -13.79 -4.21 6.06
CA ALA A 242 -13.31 -3.30 5.02
C ALA A 242 -14.18 -3.31 3.76
N VAL A 243 -14.65 -4.50 3.31
CA VAL A 243 -15.59 -4.63 2.18
C VAL A 243 -16.84 -3.80 2.43
N LYS A 244 -17.45 -3.96 3.61
CA LYS A 244 -18.68 -3.25 3.98
C LYS A 244 -18.47 -1.76 4.16
N LEU A 245 -17.33 -1.37 4.75
CA LEU A 245 -16.97 0.03 4.96
C LEU A 245 -16.74 0.75 3.62
N GLN A 246 -15.95 0.16 2.72
CA GLN A 246 -15.71 0.72 1.38
C GLN A 246 -17.02 0.92 0.62
N MET A 247 -17.90 -0.09 0.64
CA MET A 247 -19.22 -0.03 0.02
C MET A 247 -20.08 1.08 0.61
N ALA A 248 -20.12 1.22 1.93
CA ALA A 248 -20.96 2.21 2.63
C ALA A 248 -20.47 3.64 2.38
N LEU A 249 -19.17 3.87 2.38
CA LEU A 249 -18.55 5.17 2.09
C LEU A 249 -18.60 5.53 0.60
N GLY A 250 -18.80 4.54 -0.29
CA GLY A 250 -18.74 4.76 -1.73
C GLY A 250 -17.31 5.01 -2.25
N HIS A 251 -16.30 4.59 -1.54
CA HIS A 251 -14.88 4.74 -1.88
C HIS A 251 -14.46 3.73 -2.95
N VAL A 252 -15.18 3.66 -4.06
CA VAL A 252 -14.95 2.72 -5.16
C VAL A 252 -14.37 3.42 -6.37
N PRO A 253 -13.29 2.90 -6.95
CA PRO A 253 -12.67 3.49 -8.13
C PRO A 253 -13.46 3.21 -9.40
N SER A 254 -13.20 3.99 -10.43
CA SER A 254 -13.70 3.71 -11.79
C SER A 254 -13.07 2.41 -12.31
N PRO A 255 -13.88 1.49 -12.90
CA PRO A 255 -13.32 0.32 -13.58
C PRO A 255 -12.32 0.65 -14.68
N ARG A 256 -12.49 1.78 -15.38
CA ARG A 256 -11.55 2.24 -16.41
C ARG A 256 -10.18 2.56 -15.80
N ASP A 257 -10.17 3.29 -14.69
CA ASP A 257 -8.91 3.71 -14.06
C ASP A 257 -8.19 2.50 -13.45
N THR A 258 -8.94 1.57 -12.84
CA THR A 258 -8.36 0.32 -12.32
C THR A 258 -7.86 -0.60 -13.44
N TYR A 259 -8.52 -0.64 -14.59
CA TYR A 259 -8.01 -1.36 -15.76
C TYR A 259 -6.67 -0.80 -16.25
N LEU A 260 -6.55 0.54 -16.34
CA LEU A 260 -5.29 1.20 -16.74
C LEU A 260 -4.19 0.98 -15.71
N ALA A 261 -4.50 1.07 -14.41
CA ALA A 261 -3.57 0.76 -13.33
C ALA A 261 -3.10 -0.71 -13.38
N HIS A 262 -4.02 -1.66 -13.63
CA HIS A 262 -3.69 -3.07 -13.80
C HIS A 262 -2.79 -3.30 -15.02
N ARG A 263 -3.06 -2.62 -16.12
CA ARG A 263 -2.18 -2.65 -17.31
C ARG A 263 -0.79 -2.10 -16.97
N GLY A 264 -0.71 -1.00 -16.21
CA GLY A 264 0.56 -0.43 -15.73
C GLY A 264 1.35 -1.40 -14.84
N LEU A 265 0.66 -2.15 -13.99
CA LEU A 265 1.26 -3.13 -13.08
C LEU A 265 2.09 -4.19 -13.81
N LYS A 266 1.68 -4.61 -15.00
CA LYS A 266 2.37 -5.64 -15.79
C LYS A 266 3.79 -5.27 -16.23
N THR A 267 4.15 -3.99 -16.23
CA THR A 267 5.50 -3.49 -16.56
C THR A 267 6.19 -2.86 -15.36
N LEU A 268 5.64 -3.02 -14.16
CA LEU A 268 6.13 -2.35 -12.95
C LEU A 268 7.60 -2.67 -12.68
N ALA A 269 7.99 -3.95 -12.71
CA ALA A 269 9.37 -4.37 -12.47
C ALA A 269 10.35 -3.67 -13.41
N LEU A 270 10.13 -3.77 -14.72
CA LEU A 270 10.99 -3.14 -15.75
C LEU A 270 11.13 -1.63 -15.54
N ARG A 271 10.04 -0.95 -15.19
CA ARG A 271 10.05 0.50 -14.98
C ARG A 271 10.78 0.89 -13.70
N VAL A 272 10.52 0.20 -12.60
CA VAL A 272 11.17 0.49 -11.31
C VAL A 272 12.67 0.22 -11.39
N GLU A 273 13.10 -0.90 -11.98
CA GLU A 273 14.51 -1.19 -12.22
C GLU A 273 15.20 -0.05 -12.99
N ARG A 274 14.60 0.37 -14.10
CA ARG A 274 15.14 1.47 -14.90
C ARG A 274 15.13 2.81 -14.14
N HIS A 275 14.12 3.07 -13.32
CA HIS A 275 14.07 4.28 -12.48
C HIS A 275 15.23 4.28 -11.48
N CYS A 276 15.49 3.15 -10.82
CA CYS A 276 16.61 3.03 -9.87
C CYS A 276 17.98 3.22 -10.55
N GLU A 277 18.20 2.56 -11.70
CA GLU A 277 19.44 2.76 -12.48
C GLU A 277 19.66 4.23 -12.85
N ASN A 278 18.61 4.88 -13.34
CA ASN A 278 18.70 6.29 -13.74
C ASN A 278 18.91 7.20 -12.54
N ALA A 279 18.18 6.95 -11.43
CA ALA A 279 18.32 7.73 -10.21
C ALA A 279 19.74 7.61 -9.61
N GLN A 280 20.32 6.41 -9.58
CA GLN A 280 21.68 6.18 -9.13
C GLN A 280 22.70 7.00 -9.93
N ARG A 281 22.62 6.94 -11.27
CA ARG A 281 23.51 7.69 -12.15
C ARG A 281 23.38 9.21 -11.98
N ILE A 282 22.15 9.70 -11.83
CA ILE A 282 21.90 11.12 -11.61
C ILE A 282 22.41 11.56 -10.25
N ALA A 283 22.17 10.76 -9.20
CA ALA A 283 22.65 11.06 -7.85
C ALA A 283 24.19 11.12 -7.78
N GLU A 284 24.88 10.17 -8.40
CA GLU A 284 26.36 10.19 -8.50
C GLU A 284 26.89 11.41 -9.24
N PHE A 285 26.27 11.76 -10.38
CA PHE A 285 26.62 12.97 -11.12
C PHE A 285 26.40 14.22 -10.28
N LEU A 286 25.26 14.35 -9.61
CA LEU A 286 24.95 15.51 -8.78
C LEU A 286 25.84 15.61 -7.54
N ALA A 287 26.20 14.49 -6.92
CA ALA A 287 27.09 14.45 -5.76
C ALA A 287 28.49 15.00 -6.04
N SER A 288 28.93 14.91 -7.31
CA SER A 288 30.21 15.46 -7.76
C SER A 288 30.09 16.88 -8.35
N HIS A 289 28.89 17.43 -8.50
CA HIS A 289 28.67 18.67 -9.23
C HIS A 289 28.95 19.91 -8.34
N PRO A 290 29.81 20.89 -8.76
CA PRO A 290 30.25 22.00 -7.91
C PRO A 290 29.16 22.97 -7.47
N LYS A 291 27.96 22.94 -8.08
CA LYS A 291 26.80 23.77 -7.71
C LYS A 291 25.81 23.05 -6.79
N VAL A 292 26.06 21.82 -6.41
CA VAL A 292 25.19 21.02 -5.54
C VAL A 292 25.88 20.84 -4.19
N SER A 293 25.22 21.26 -3.13
CA SER A 293 25.76 21.19 -1.76
C SER A 293 25.48 19.84 -1.08
N ALA A 294 24.37 19.20 -1.42
CA ALA A 294 23.98 17.90 -0.87
C ALA A 294 23.07 17.14 -1.84
N VAL A 295 23.12 15.81 -1.79
CA VAL A 295 22.21 14.90 -2.49
C VAL A 295 21.66 13.90 -1.47
N HIS A 296 20.35 13.86 -1.32
CA HIS A 296 19.66 12.90 -0.47
C HIS A 296 19.18 11.74 -1.34
N TYR A 297 19.86 10.63 -1.28
CA TYR A 297 19.51 9.42 -2.04
C TYR A 297 20.10 8.17 -1.35
N PRO A 298 19.26 7.22 -0.94
CA PRO A 298 19.70 6.07 -0.13
C PRO A 298 20.58 5.06 -0.87
N GLY A 299 20.78 5.22 -2.18
CA GLY A 299 21.74 4.48 -2.98
C GLY A 299 23.16 5.05 -2.93
N LEU A 300 23.41 6.20 -2.32
CA LEU A 300 24.75 6.77 -2.14
C LEU A 300 25.34 6.38 -0.79
N ALA A 301 26.59 5.94 -0.76
CA ALA A 301 27.28 5.56 0.48
C ALA A 301 27.42 6.69 1.50
N SER A 302 27.24 7.94 1.09
CA SER A 302 27.22 9.12 1.97
C SER A 302 25.84 9.37 2.62
N ASP A 303 24.79 8.67 2.19
CA ASP A 303 23.45 8.82 2.76
C ASP A 303 23.34 8.06 4.08
N PRO A 304 22.77 8.65 5.14
CA PRO A 304 22.58 7.95 6.43
C PRO A 304 21.76 6.66 6.33
N GLY A 305 20.83 6.58 5.39
CA GLY A 305 19.99 5.40 5.14
C GLY A 305 20.64 4.30 4.30
N TYR A 306 21.86 4.51 3.77
CA TYR A 306 22.50 3.61 2.81
C TYR A 306 22.58 2.16 3.28
N GLU A 307 23.16 1.93 4.47
CA GLU A 307 23.35 0.58 5.02
C GLU A 307 22.02 -0.17 5.20
N LEU A 308 20.99 0.54 5.63
CA LEU A 308 19.65 -0.02 5.78
C LEU A 308 19.00 -0.29 4.43
N ALA A 309 19.11 0.65 3.49
CA ALA A 309 18.62 0.50 2.13
C ALA A 309 19.24 -0.72 1.43
N GLN A 310 20.56 -0.93 1.56
CA GLN A 310 21.26 -2.10 1.00
C GLN A 310 20.72 -3.43 1.55
N ARG A 311 20.26 -3.45 2.80
CA ARG A 311 19.73 -4.68 3.44
C ARG A 311 18.26 -4.91 3.17
N ARG A 312 17.46 -3.85 2.96
CA ARG A 312 16.00 -3.90 2.96
C ARG A 312 15.36 -3.67 1.59
N LEU A 313 16.01 -2.88 0.73
CA LEU A 313 15.50 -2.64 -0.61
C LEU A 313 16.11 -3.66 -1.59
N LEU A 314 15.28 -4.48 -2.21
CA LEU A 314 15.72 -5.62 -3.04
C LEU A 314 16.62 -5.23 -4.22
N TYR A 315 16.51 -4.01 -4.72
CA TYR A 315 17.26 -3.53 -5.89
C TYR A 315 18.67 -3.00 -5.56
N THR A 316 18.98 -2.76 -4.30
CA THR A 316 20.31 -2.36 -3.87
C THR A 316 21.24 -3.57 -3.68
N SER A 317 20.71 -4.78 -3.76
CA SER A 317 21.50 -6.02 -3.71
C SER A 317 22.10 -6.35 -5.09
N PRO A 318 23.41 -6.63 -5.20
CA PRO A 318 24.07 -6.90 -6.50
C PRO A 318 23.79 -8.29 -7.04
N SER A 319 22.60 -8.82 -6.94
CA SER A 319 22.27 -10.11 -7.54
C SER A 319 20.83 -10.17 -8.04
N PRO A 320 20.63 -10.11 -9.36
CA PRO A 320 19.47 -10.74 -9.94
C PRO A 320 19.69 -12.25 -9.88
N ARG A 321 18.91 -12.97 -9.14
CA ARG A 321 18.84 -14.43 -9.27
C ARG A 321 17.41 -14.86 -9.47
#